data_329b4001eeb67c4401ed7f7a3f4df937
#
_entry.id   329b4001eeb67c4401ed7f7a3f4df937
#
_cell.length_a   1.000
_cell.length_b   1.000
_cell.length_c   1.000
_cell.angle_alpha   90.00
_cell.angle_beta   90.00
_cell.angle_gamma   90.00
#
_symmetry.space_group_name_H-M   'P 1'
#
loop_
_entity.id
_entity.type
_entity.pdbx_description
1 polymer ?
#
loop_
_entity_poly.entity_id
_entity_poly.type
_entity_poly.pdbx_seq_one_letter_code
_entity_poly.pdbx_strand_id
1 'polypeptide(L)'
;MARSVHSPVVAFTMTTQDAQIVKLGDRAIFYSRSEPLARNIDRYVQLKYPFYMFDEKSFEIDEDGQPWWICPVQTRTIGLFGGTTIERVVMVNATTGECTDLAIDDVPQWVDRAYPAELLIQQYNWSGKYQDGWLNSWLGQKNVVQTTPGTDGNVGYNYIAKDDDV
;
A
#
# COMPACT_ATOMS: atom_id res chain seq x y z
N MET A 1 15.14 21.90 -20.02
CA MET A 1 13.97 21.38 -20.74
C MET A 1 13.68 19.98 -20.20
N ALA A 2 12.68 19.83 -19.35
CA ALA A 2 12.33 18.54 -18.77
C ALA A 2 11.52 17.75 -19.80
N ARG A 3 12.03 16.61 -20.20
CA ARG A 3 11.37 15.68 -21.12
C ARG A 3 10.19 15.07 -20.37
N SER A 4 8.96 15.41 -20.73
CA SER A 4 7.78 14.74 -20.22
C SER A 4 7.81 13.30 -20.71
N VAL A 5 7.92 12.35 -19.80
CA VAL A 5 7.82 10.94 -20.15
C VAL A 5 6.33 10.63 -20.24
N HIS A 6 5.81 10.56 -21.45
CA HIS A 6 4.48 10.05 -21.73
C HIS A 6 4.56 8.51 -21.68
N SER A 7 4.54 7.95 -20.49
CA SER A 7 4.44 6.50 -20.34
C SER A 7 2.96 6.12 -20.34
N PRO A 8 2.51 5.22 -21.23
CA PRO A 8 1.18 4.65 -21.12
C PRO A 8 1.09 3.85 -19.82
N VAL A 9 0.02 4.04 -19.07
CA VAL A 9 -0.29 3.21 -17.92
C VAL A 9 -1.18 2.09 -18.39
N VAL A 10 -0.87 0.85 -17.96
CA VAL A 10 -1.71 -0.32 -18.21
C VAL A 10 -2.51 -0.56 -16.94
N ALA A 11 -3.81 -0.38 -17.02
CA ALA A 11 -4.73 -0.74 -15.96
C ALA A 11 -5.25 -2.16 -16.20
N PHE A 12 -5.31 -2.96 -15.14
CA PHE A 12 -5.90 -4.28 -15.15
C PHE A 12 -7.19 -4.26 -14.37
N THR A 13 -8.28 -4.73 -14.99
CA THR A 13 -9.52 -4.97 -14.27
C THR A 13 -9.44 -6.35 -13.62
N MET A 14 -9.45 -6.39 -12.29
CA MET A 14 -9.29 -7.64 -11.52
C MET A 14 -10.41 -8.65 -11.81
N THR A 15 -11.63 -8.17 -12.06
CA THR A 15 -12.81 -9.01 -12.27
C THR A 15 -12.79 -9.73 -13.63
N THR A 16 -12.35 -9.06 -14.69
CA THR A 16 -12.34 -9.61 -16.06
C THR A 16 -10.95 -10.02 -16.52
N GLN A 17 -9.90 -9.68 -15.80
CA GLN A 17 -8.50 -9.83 -16.18
C GLN A 17 -8.15 -9.14 -17.52
N ASP A 18 -8.96 -8.17 -17.91
CA ASP A 18 -8.72 -7.39 -19.11
C ASP A 18 -7.69 -6.29 -18.84
N ALA A 19 -6.70 -6.21 -19.72
CA ALA A 19 -5.69 -5.17 -19.68
C ALA A 19 -6.12 -4.00 -20.58
N GLN A 20 -6.28 -2.83 -20.02
CA GLN A 20 -6.58 -1.63 -20.78
C GLN A 20 -5.41 -0.63 -20.73
N ILE A 21 -5.09 -0.04 -21.89
CA ILE A 21 -4.12 1.04 -21.94
C ILE A 21 -4.84 2.35 -21.62
N VAL A 22 -4.59 2.87 -20.43
CA VAL A 22 -5.08 4.19 -20.04
C VAL A 22 -4.13 5.25 -20.56
N LYS A 23 -4.65 6.12 -21.43
CA LYS A 23 -3.92 7.28 -21.90
C LYS A 23 -4.18 8.44 -20.96
N LEU A 24 -3.18 8.84 -20.20
CA LEU A 24 -3.26 9.95 -19.25
C LEU A 24 -3.41 11.34 -19.92
N GLY A 25 -3.42 11.40 -21.26
CA GLY A 25 -3.51 12.65 -22.01
C GLY A 25 -2.32 13.58 -21.73
N ASP A 26 -2.61 14.83 -21.37
CA ASP A 26 -1.58 15.82 -21.00
C ASP A 26 -1.08 15.68 -19.55
N ARG A 27 -1.57 14.69 -18.79
CA ARG A 27 -1.17 14.41 -17.40
C ARG A 27 0.10 13.58 -17.38
N ALA A 28 1.23 14.22 -17.59
CA ALA A 28 2.52 13.55 -17.54
C ALA A 28 2.87 13.14 -16.10
N ILE A 29 3.35 11.91 -15.93
CA ILE A 29 3.88 11.44 -14.65
C ILE A 29 5.27 12.06 -14.48
N PHE A 30 5.44 12.92 -13.48
CA PHE A 30 6.72 13.53 -13.13
C PHE A 30 7.39 12.86 -11.94
N TYR A 31 6.60 12.21 -11.06
CA TYR A 31 7.09 11.51 -9.89
C TYR A 31 6.92 10.01 -10.08
N SER A 32 8.02 9.28 -10.13
CA SER A 32 8.00 7.81 -10.27
C SER A 32 9.20 7.17 -9.59
N ARG A 33 9.19 5.85 -9.43
CA ARG A 33 10.34 5.11 -8.89
C ARG A 33 11.55 5.11 -9.83
N SER A 34 11.34 5.28 -11.13
CA SER A 34 12.40 5.29 -12.14
C SER A 34 13.04 6.66 -12.34
N GLU A 35 12.44 7.72 -11.82
CA GLU A 35 12.98 9.07 -11.97
C GLU A 35 14.17 9.32 -11.05
N PRO A 36 15.17 10.11 -11.50
CA PRO A 36 16.33 10.42 -10.69
C PRO A 36 16.08 11.50 -9.64
N LEU A 37 16.86 11.46 -8.55
CA LEU A 37 16.98 12.49 -7.52
C LEU A 37 15.62 12.94 -6.91
N ALA A 38 15.25 14.19 -7.11
CA ALA A 38 14.10 14.83 -6.45
C ALA A 38 12.73 14.37 -7.00
N ARG A 39 12.70 13.64 -8.12
CA ARG A 39 11.48 13.11 -8.72
C ARG A 39 11.26 11.62 -8.42
N ASN A 40 12.24 10.99 -7.81
CA ASN A 40 12.03 9.65 -7.28
C ASN A 40 11.04 9.71 -6.12
N ILE A 41 9.93 9.01 -6.24
CA ILE A 41 8.83 9.09 -5.27
C ILE A 41 9.26 8.70 -3.86
N ASP A 42 10.10 7.69 -3.71
CA ASP A 42 10.54 7.22 -2.40
C ASP A 42 11.35 8.28 -1.66
N ARG A 43 12.24 8.94 -2.37
CA ARG A 43 13.03 10.05 -1.82
C ARG A 43 12.20 11.29 -1.58
N TYR A 44 11.31 11.62 -2.52
CA TYR A 44 10.47 12.80 -2.44
C TYR A 44 9.60 12.78 -1.20
N VAL A 45 8.89 11.67 -0.98
CA VAL A 45 8.01 11.51 0.17
C VAL A 45 8.82 11.48 1.48
N GLN A 46 9.94 10.76 1.49
CA GLN A 46 10.78 10.66 2.68
C GLN A 46 11.42 12.00 3.09
N LEU A 47 11.79 12.85 2.13
CA LEU A 47 12.30 14.18 2.43
C LEU A 47 11.20 15.12 2.95
N LYS A 48 9.97 14.95 2.46
CA LYS A 48 8.85 15.78 2.89
C LYS A 48 8.30 15.36 4.26
N TYR A 49 8.37 14.07 4.56
CA TYR A 49 7.93 13.47 5.82
C TYR A 49 9.05 12.63 6.46
N PRO A 50 10.09 13.27 6.99
CA PRO A 50 11.31 12.57 7.42
C PRO A 50 11.12 11.62 8.60
N PHE A 51 10.06 11.79 9.38
CA PHE A 51 9.76 10.96 10.55
C PHE A 51 8.75 9.85 10.28
N TYR A 52 8.18 9.78 9.06
CA TYR A 52 7.26 8.72 8.70
C TYR A 52 8.01 7.48 8.21
N MET A 53 7.55 6.33 8.66
CA MET A 53 7.98 5.03 8.12
C MET A 53 6.96 4.58 7.10
N PHE A 54 7.31 4.69 5.84
CA PHE A 54 6.44 4.28 4.76
C PHE A 54 6.53 2.78 4.51
N ASP A 55 5.38 2.17 4.24
CA ASP A 55 5.27 0.82 3.72
C ASP A 55 5.41 0.80 2.19
N GLU A 56 5.11 -0.34 1.57
CA GLU A 56 5.09 -0.45 0.13
C GLU A 56 4.08 0.54 -0.48
N LYS A 57 4.58 1.33 -1.42
CA LYS A 57 3.77 2.34 -2.09
C LYS A 57 3.13 1.76 -3.34
N SER A 58 1.86 2.03 -3.57
CA SER A 58 1.15 1.69 -4.79
C SER A 58 0.97 2.91 -5.71
N PHE A 59 0.74 2.62 -6.98
CA PHE A 59 0.40 3.62 -7.98
C PHE A 59 -1.01 3.34 -8.47
N GLU A 60 -1.88 4.31 -8.31
CA GLU A 60 -3.30 4.17 -8.60
C GLU A 60 -3.80 5.35 -9.44
N ILE A 61 -4.93 5.17 -10.09
CA ILE A 61 -5.57 6.19 -10.92
C ILE A 61 -6.98 6.39 -10.37
N ASP A 62 -7.33 7.63 -10.05
CA ASP A 62 -8.67 7.93 -9.56
C ASP A 62 -9.73 7.89 -10.69
N GLU A 63 -10.99 8.07 -10.33
CA GLU A 63 -12.14 8.07 -11.25
C GLU A 63 -12.04 9.15 -12.34
N ASP A 64 -11.34 10.25 -12.08
CA ASP A 64 -11.08 11.31 -13.02
C ASP A 64 -9.86 11.05 -13.94
N GLY A 65 -9.22 9.90 -13.77
CA GLY A 65 -8.01 9.51 -14.50
C GLY A 65 -6.76 10.25 -14.03
N GLN A 66 -6.74 10.79 -12.81
CA GLN A 66 -5.57 11.44 -12.24
C GLN A 66 -4.66 10.39 -11.59
N PRO A 67 -3.34 10.38 -11.90
CA PRO A 67 -2.42 9.42 -11.32
C PRO A 67 -1.98 9.84 -9.91
N TRP A 68 -1.99 8.88 -8.98
CA TRP A 68 -1.62 9.05 -7.58
C TRP A 68 -0.62 8.00 -7.13
N TRP A 69 0.24 8.38 -6.21
CA TRP A 69 1.02 7.46 -5.39
C TRP A 69 0.37 7.37 -4.02
N ILE A 70 0.02 6.18 -3.62
CA ILE A 70 -0.52 5.86 -2.30
C ILE A 70 0.64 5.37 -1.43
N CYS A 71 0.91 6.09 -0.36
CA CYS A 71 2.06 5.86 0.51
C CYS A 71 1.58 5.58 1.93
N PRO A 72 1.29 4.32 2.30
CA PRO A 72 0.87 3.96 3.64
C PRO A 72 1.96 4.26 4.67
N VAL A 73 1.57 4.75 5.85
CA VAL A 73 2.47 5.09 6.95
C VAL A 73 2.31 4.06 8.05
N GLN A 74 3.39 3.33 8.31
CA GLN A 74 3.46 2.35 9.38
C GLN A 74 3.53 3.02 10.75
N THR A 75 2.70 2.57 11.67
CA THR A 75 2.72 2.94 13.08
C THR A 75 2.86 1.68 13.95
N ARG A 76 3.59 1.79 15.05
CA ARG A 76 3.69 0.71 16.04
C ARG A 76 2.76 0.99 17.20
N THR A 77 1.78 0.12 17.40
CA THR A 77 0.71 0.29 18.39
C THR A 77 1.10 -0.09 19.81
N ILE A 78 2.11 -0.93 20.01
CA ILE A 78 2.50 -1.43 21.34
C ILE A 78 4.02 -1.40 21.47
N GLY A 79 4.62 -0.24 21.72
CA GLY A 79 6.05 -0.08 22.01
C GLY A 79 6.98 -0.82 21.02
N LEU A 80 8.17 -1.21 21.49
CA LEU A 80 9.17 -1.93 20.69
C LEU A 80 8.76 -3.35 20.26
N PHE A 81 7.78 -3.96 20.93
CA PHE A 81 7.33 -5.33 20.69
C PHE A 81 5.93 -5.42 20.08
N GLY A 82 5.32 -4.27 19.78
CA GLY A 82 3.94 -4.21 19.28
C GLY A 82 3.82 -4.46 17.79
N GLY A 83 2.60 -4.80 17.40
CA GLY A 83 2.22 -4.99 16.02
C GLY A 83 2.35 -3.70 15.21
N THR A 84 2.70 -3.82 13.95
CA THR A 84 2.66 -2.73 12.99
C THR A 84 1.23 -2.58 12.47
N THR A 85 0.78 -1.36 12.31
CA THR A 85 -0.49 -1.02 11.67
C THR A 85 -0.30 0.18 10.74
N ILE A 86 -1.31 0.46 9.92
CA ILE A 86 -1.40 1.68 9.12
C ILE A 86 -2.45 2.58 9.77
N GLU A 87 -2.07 3.78 10.14
CA GLU A 87 -2.99 4.78 10.70
C GLU A 87 -3.20 5.96 9.76
N ARG A 88 -2.28 6.15 8.85
CA ARG A 88 -2.28 7.26 7.92
C ARG A 88 -1.81 6.84 6.54
N VAL A 89 -2.25 7.59 5.53
CA VAL A 89 -1.81 7.44 4.14
C VAL A 89 -1.43 8.81 3.59
N VAL A 90 -0.26 8.89 3.00
CA VAL A 90 0.13 10.08 2.24
C VAL A 90 -0.14 9.81 0.77
N MET A 91 -1.09 10.55 0.21
CA MET A 91 -1.40 10.54 -1.22
C MET A 91 -0.57 11.59 -1.93
N VAL A 92 0.11 11.21 -3.00
CA VAL A 92 0.94 12.13 -3.79
C VAL A 92 0.45 12.16 -5.23
N ASN A 93 0.04 13.32 -5.68
CA ASN A 93 -0.30 13.50 -7.09
C ASN A 93 0.94 13.29 -7.95
N ALA A 94 0.93 12.28 -8.82
CA ALA A 94 2.11 11.89 -9.60
C ALA A 94 2.50 12.93 -10.68
N THR A 95 1.58 13.84 -11.02
CA THR A 95 1.82 14.92 -11.98
C THR A 95 2.36 16.17 -11.29
N THR A 96 1.75 16.62 -10.20
CA THR A 96 2.07 17.90 -9.56
C THR A 96 3.06 17.76 -8.39
N GLY A 97 3.11 16.58 -7.74
CA GLY A 97 3.84 16.35 -6.51
C GLY A 97 3.11 16.88 -5.28
N GLU A 98 1.86 17.31 -5.40
CA GLU A 98 1.05 17.70 -4.25
C GLU A 98 0.85 16.48 -3.34
N CYS A 99 1.06 16.68 -2.04
CA CYS A 99 0.90 15.63 -1.05
C CYS A 99 -0.25 15.97 -0.12
N THR A 100 -1.13 15.01 0.09
CA THR A 100 -2.21 15.07 1.07
C THR A 100 -2.00 13.96 2.10
N ASP A 101 -1.95 14.32 3.37
CA ASP A 101 -1.78 13.38 4.49
C ASP A 101 -3.14 13.16 5.15
N LEU A 102 -3.64 11.93 5.08
CA LEU A 102 -4.97 11.54 5.53
C LEU A 102 -4.88 10.51 6.65
N ALA A 103 -5.83 10.54 7.58
CA ALA A 103 -6.08 9.39 8.45
C ALA A 103 -6.65 8.24 7.62
N ILE A 104 -6.45 7.01 8.06
CA ILE A 104 -6.90 5.82 7.30
C ILE A 104 -8.42 5.84 7.05
N ASP A 105 -9.20 6.36 7.99
CA ASP A 105 -10.66 6.45 7.90
C ASP A 105 -11.13 7.53 6.90
N ASP A 106 -10.25 8.46 6.54
CA ASP A 106 -10.53 9.58 5.62
C ASP A 106 -10.04 9.29 4.19
N VAL A 107 -9.44 8.12 3.95
CA VAL A 107 -8.94 7.74 2.63
C VAL A 107 -10.11 7.50 1.69
N PRO A 108 -10.08 8.06 0.46
CA PRO A 108 -11.16 7.84 -0.51
C PRO A 108 -11.35 6.36 -0.86
N GLN A 109 -12.60 5.95 -1.14
CA GLN A 109 -12.95 4.55 -1.42
C GLN A 109 -12.31 3.97 -2.69
N TRP A 110 -11.91 4.81 -3.64
CA TRP A 110 -11.24 4.35 -4.85
C TRP A 110 -9.77 3.92 -4.63
N VAL A 111 -9.24 4.11 -3.40
CA VAL A 111 -7.89 3.69 -3.03
C VAL A 111 -7.90 2.24 -2.59
N ASP A 112 -7.42 1.34 -3.46
CA ASP A 112 -7.45 -0.10 -3.20
C ASP A 112 -6.39 -0.58 -2.22
N ARG A 113 -5.22 0.05 -2.21
CA ARG A 113 -4.03 -0.42 -1.48
C ARG A 113 -3.60 0.49 -0.34
N ALA A 114 -4.56 1.02 0.40
CA ALA A 114 -4.26 1.72 1.65
C ALA A 114 -3.69 0.76 2.71
N TYR A 115 -4.10 -0.50 2.69
CA TYR A 115 -3.62 -1.56 3.57
C TYR A 115 -2.90 -2.66 2.76
N PRO A 116 -1.57 -2.82 2.89
CA PRO A 116 -0.85 -3.91 2.25
C PRO A 116 -1.33 -5.28 2.75
N ALA A 117 -1.54 -6.22 1.83
CA ALA A 117 -2.04 -7.57 2.17
C ALA A 117 -1.10 -8.32 3.12
N GLU A 118 0.19 -8.15 2.96
CA GLU A 118 1.21 -8.71 3.85
C GLU A 118 1.03 -8.26 5.29
N LEU A 119 0.68 -7.00 5.50
CA LEU A 119 0.43 -6.46 6.83
C LEU A 119 -0.82 -7.07 7.46
N LEU A 120 -1.90 -7.23 6.71
CA LEU A 120 -3.12 -7.89 7.18
C LEU A 120 -2.85 -9.35 7.58
N ILE A 121 -2.06 -10.07 6.80
CA ILE A 121 -1.63 -11.45 7.10
C ILE A 121 -0.78 -11.48 8.37
N GLN A 122 0.15 -10.55 8.54
CA GLN A 122 0.95 -10.45 9.76
C GLN A 122 0.09 -10.16 10.98
N GLN A 123 -0.83 -9.22 10.89
CA GLN A 123 -1.77 -8.89 11.98
C GLN A 123 -2.64 -10.09 12.34
N TYR A 124 -3.14 -10.83 11.35
CA TYR A 124 -3.88 -12.07 11.57
C TYR A 124 -3.04 -13.12 12.31
N ASN A 125 -1.80 -13.33 11.86
CA ASN A 125 -0.89 -14.28 12.50
C ASN A 125 -0.53 -13.86 13.93
N TRP A 126 -0.31 -12.58 14.20
CA TRP A 126 -0.08 -12.08 15.56
C TRP A 126 -1.32 -12.26 16.45
N SER A 127 -2.50 -11.91 15.94
CA SER A 127 -3.75 -12.15 16.66
C SER A 127 -3.91 -13.63 17.00
N GLY A 128 -3.76 -14.52 16.02
CA GLY A 128 -3.87 -15.96 16.22
C GLY A 128 -2.79 -16.55 17.15
N LYS A 129 -1.58 -15.98 17.14
CA LYS A 129 -0.47 -16.44 17.97
C LYS A 129 -0.59 -15.99 19.42
N TYR A 130 -1.06 -14.76 19.66
CA TYR A 130 -1.06 -14.13 20.98
C TYR A 130 -2.45 -14.02 21.61
N GLN A 131 -3.47 -14.62 21.00
CA GLN A 131 -4.86 -14.58 21.48
C GLN A 131 -4.99 -14.97 22.95
N ASP A 132 -4.29 -16.01 23.38
CA ASP A 132 -4.29 -16.50 24.76
C ASP A 132 -3.05 -16.05 25.57
N GLY A 133 -2.39 -14.97 25.10
CA GLY A 133 -1.26 -14.34 25.78
C GLY A 133 0.10 -14.87 25.35
N TRP A 134 1.14 -14.05 25.63
CA TRP A 134 2.52 -14.33 25.23
C TRP A 134 3.09 -15.64 25.84
N LEU A 135 2.77 -15.92 27.08
CA LEU A 135 3.24 -17.15 27.76
C LEU A 135 2.65 -18.40 27.10
N ASN A 136 1.38 -18.36 26.67
CA ASN A 136 0.77 -19.48 25.97
C ASN A 136 1.41 -19.72 24.60
N SER A 137 1.79 -18.66 23.89
CA SER A 137 2.44 -18.80 22.59
C SER A 137 3.80 -19.50 22.67
N TRP A 138 4.47 -19.41 23.82
CA TRP A 138 5.79 -19.97 24.04
C TRP A 138 5.76 -21.35 24.73
N LEU A 139 4.88 -21.58 25.74
CA LEU A 139 4.87 -22.77 26.57
C LEU A 139 3.72 -23.73 26.26
N GLY A 140 2.51 -23.22 26.03
CA GLY A 140 1.30 -24.04 25.93
C GLY A 140 0.87 -24.36 24.52
N GLN A 141 1.05 -23.40 23.57
CA GLN A 141 0.65 -23.45 22.17
C GLN A 141 -0.80 -23.90 21.93
N LYS A 142 -1.71 -23.62 22.87
CA LYS A 142 -3.14 -23.89 22.74
C LYS A 142 -3.79 -22.78 21.92
N ASN A 143 -4.65 -23.16 20.98
CA ASN A 143 -5.40 -22.22 20.13
C ASN A 143 -4.51 -21.26 19.31
N VAL A 144 -3.24 -21.61 19.04
CA VAL A 144 -2.36 -20.82 18.20
C VAL A 144 -2.75 -21.06 16.74
N VAL A 145 -3.19 -20.01 16.06
CA VAL A 145 -3.58 -20.04 14.65
C VAL A 145 -2.59 -19.21 13.83
N GLN A 146 -2.14 -19.77 12.73
CA GLN A 146 -1.28 -19.10 11.76
C GLN A 146 -1.75 -19.43 10.34
N THR A 147 -1.49 -18.54 9.40
CA THR A 147 -1.70 -18.83 7.98
C THR A 147 -0.76 -19.93 7.51
N THR A 148 -1.25 -20.82 6.67
CA THR A 148 -0.43 -21.90 6.09
C THR A 148 0.50 -21.28 5.03
N PRO A 149 1.81 -21.50 5.11
CA PRO A 149 2.72 -21.06 4.04
C PRO A 149 2.40 -21.81 2.74
N GLY A 150 2.43 -21.09 1.61
CA GLY A 150 2.33 -21.69 0.30
C GLY A 150 3.55 -22.54 -0.05
N THR A 151 3.52 -23.17 -1.22
CA THR A 151 4.61 -24.02 -1.73
C THR A 151 5.96 -23.31 -1.82
N ASP A 152 5.96 -21.99 -1.97
CA ASP A 152 7.16 -21.16 -2.07
C ASP A 152 7.55 -20.49 -0.75
N GLY A 153 6.95 -20.91 0.37
CA GLY A 153 7.18 -20.33 1.69
C GLY A 153 6.44 -19.01 1.94
N ASN A 154 5.79 -18.46 0.92
CA ASN A 154 4.94 -17.28 1.04
C ASN A 154 3.48 -17.67 1.28
N VAL A 155 2.74 -16.79 1.97
CA VAL A 155 1.30 -16.98 2.14
C VAL A 155 0.60 -16.59 0.84
N GLY A 156 -0.17 -17.53 0.25
CA GLY A 156 -1.03 -17.25 -0.89
C GLY A 156 -2.28 -16.50 -0.44
N TYR A 157 -2.60 -15.40 -1.10
CA TYR A 157 -3.85 -14.68 -0.93
C TYR A 157 -4.40 -14.28 -2.30
N ASN A 158 -5.72 -14.15 -2.36
CA ASN A 158 -6.41 -13.63 -3.52
C ASN A 158 -7.24 -12.42 -3.09
N TYR A 159 -7.26 -11.41 -3.93
CA TYR A 159 -8.21 -10.32 -3.84
C TYR A 159 -9.55 -10.79 -4.40
N ILE A 160 -10.62 -10.52 -3.66
CA ILE A 160 -12.00 -10.77 -4.11
C ILE A 160 -12.61 -9.39 -4.33
N ALA A 161 -12.85 -9.05 -5.58
CA ALA A 161 -13.57 -7.84 -5.93
C ALA A 161 -15.02 -7.95 -5.44
N LYS A 162 -15.49 -6.94 -4.73
CA LYS A 162 -16.88 -6.80 -4.32
C LYS A 162 -17.33 -5.41 -4.74
N ASP A 163 -18.31 -5.33 -5.63
CA ASP A 163 -18.87 -4.07 -6.14
C ASP A 163 -17.79 -3.14 -6.77
N ASP A 164 -16.88 -3.71 -7.59
CA ASP A 164 -15.70 -3.07 -8.20
C ASP A 164 -14.58 -2.64 -7.22
N ASP A 165 -14.72 -2.85 -5.93
CA ASP A 165 -13.65 -2.69 -4.95
C ASP A 165 -12.88 -4.01 -4.74
N VAL A 166 -11.57 -3.91 -4.55
CA VAL A 166 -10.66 -5.06 -4.37
C VAL A 166 -10.36 -5.27 -2.89
#